data_c92dc610a820cb37af54b86f0197d6ae
#
_entry.id   c92dc610a820cb37af54b86f0197d6ae
#
_cell.length_a   1.000
_cell.length_b   1.000
_cell.length_c   1.000
_cell.angle_alpha   90.00
_cell.angle_beta   90.00
_cell.angle_gamma   90.00
#
_symmetry.space_group_name_H-M   'P 1'
#
loop_
_entity.id
_entity.type
_entity.pdbx_description
1 polymer ?
#
loop_
_entity_poly.entity_id
_entity_poly.type
_entity_poly.pdbx_seq_one_letter_code
_entity_poly.pdbx_strand_id
1 'polypeptide(L)'
;MSELTQNQSSSREWNSDAYHRLSGPQVSWGKKVLSRLPLRGDETVLDAGCGTGRLTTELLDALPRGRVVGIDLSQNMLRSAHEHLAQFKPRALLVLCDLLRLPFEACFDGIVSTAAFHWVLDHDQLFANLGRALVPGGWLEAQCGGGPNVVSLRKRADELAATPKFAPFFAGFREPWLFQDAEGAAQALLRAGFVEVETSIEAAPTILDSAGQYNEFVRNIILRRHLENIPSEQLRAEFMAELTDRASADNPPFSLDYWRLNLRGRAG
;
A
#
# COMPACT_ATOMS: atom_id res chain seq x y z
N MET A 1 -13.57 -24.97 13.40
CA MET A 1 -13.21 -24.38 12.09
C MET A 1 -13.73 -22.96 11.88
N SER A 2 -14.52 -22.35 12.79
CA SER A 2 -15.14 -21.02 12.60
C SER A 2 -14.35 -19.82 13.13
N GLU A 3 -13.54 -19.96 14.18
CA GLU A 3 -12.83 -18.82 14.78
C GLU A 3 -11.55 -18.41 14.05
N LEU A 4 -10.83 -19.34 13.44
CA LEU A 4 -9.63 -19.02 12.64
C LEU A 4 -9.97 -18.29 11.34
N THR A 5 -11.15 -18.55 10.76
CA THR A 5 -11.60 -17.89 9.53
C THR A 5 -12.11 -16.47 9.78
N GLN A 6 -12.73 -16.20 10.92
CA GLN A 6 -13.19 -14.86 11.31
C GLN A 6 -12.04 -13.92 11.65
N ASN A 7 -10.99 -14.41 12.30
CA ASN A 7 -9.84 -13.59 12.68
C ASN A 7 -8.97 -13.20 11.45
N GLN A 8 -8.89 -14.04 10.43
CA GLN A 8 -8.22 -13.71 9.16
C GLN A 8 -9.01 -12.70 8.30
N SER A 9 -10.33 -12.69 8.40
CA SER A 9 -11.19 -11.75 7.68
C SER A 9 -11.08 -10.33 8.26
N SER A 10 -11.11 -10.16 9.59
CA SER A 10 -11.00 -8.83 10.23
C SER A 10 -9.65 -8.17 9.98
N SER A 11 -8.58 -8.93 9.86
CA SER A 11 -7.22 -8.44 9.63
C SER A 11 -6.98 -7.86 8.23
N ARG A 12 -7.85 -8.15 7.27
CA ARG A 12 -7.77 -7.68 5.87
C ARG A 12 -8.55 -6.39 5.62
N GLU A 13 -9.46 -6.03 6.53
CA GLU A 13 -10.30 -4.86 6.35
C GLU A 13 -9.61 -3.57 6.78
N TRP A 14 -9.81 -2.52 6.00
CA TRP A 14 -9.35 -1.17 6.29
C TRP A 14 -10.50 -0.27 6.72
N ASN A 15 -10.21 0.73 7.56
CA ASN A 15 -11.12 1.83 7.80
C ASN A 15 -11.02 2.82 6.62
N SER A 16 -11.90 2.64 5.62
CA SER A 16 -11.88 3.43 4.39
C SER A 16 -12.07 4.93 4.63
N ASP A 17 -12.89 5.32 5.61
CA ASP A 17 -13.16 6.73 5.92
C ASP A 17 -11.93 7.40 6.54
N ALA A 18 -11.30 6.74 7.51
CA ALA A 18 -10.05 7.23 8.10
C ALA A 18 -8.93 7.29 7.05
N TYR A 19 -8.80 6.24 6.23
CA TYR A 19 -7.82 6.22 5.14
C TYR A 19 -8.07 7.35 4.14
N HIS A 20 -9.31 7.54 3.69
CA HIS A 20 -9.66 8.59 2.74
C HIS A 20 -9.32 9.99 3.27
N ARG A 21 -9.56 10.25 4.54
CA ARG A 21 -9.25 11.53 5.19
C ARG A 21 -7.75 11.75 5.40
N LEU A 22 -7.02 10.69 5.77
CA LEU A 22 -5.63 10.79 6.22
C LEU A 22 -4.59 10.55 5.11
N SER A 23 -4.96 9.97 3.96
CA SER A 23 -4.03 9.55 2.90
C SER A 23 -3.52 10.70 1.99
N GLY A 24 -3.49 11.94 2.47
CA GLY A 24 -2.95 13.08 1.70
C GLY A 24 -1.56 12.83 1.11
N PRO A 25 -0.57 12.36 1.89
CA PRO A 25 0.75 12.02 1.36
C PRO A 25 0.71 10.96 0.23
N GLN A 26 -0.09 9.89 0.41
CA GLN A 26 -0.24 8.82 -0.57
C GLN A 26 -0.82 9.32 -1.89
N VAL A 27 -1.77 10.25 -1.83
CA VAL A 27 -2.34 10.90 -3.03
C VAL A 27 -1.28 11.70 -3.78
N SER A 28 -0.47 12.49 -3.07
CA SER A 28 0.61 13.26 -3.70
C SER A 28 1.63 12.35 -4.39
N TRP A 29 2.02 11.25 -3.75
CA TRP A 29 2.92 10.27 -4.37
C TRP A 29 2.27 9.56 -5.56
N GLY A 30 0.98 9.22 -5.47
CA GLY A 30 0.23 8.62 -6.56
C GLY A 30 0.19 9.49 -7.81
N LYS A 31 0.01 10.81 -7.66
CA LYS A 31 0.07 11.76 -8.78
C LYS A 31 1.41 11.76 -9.49
N LYS A 32 2.52 11.62 -8.76
CA LYS A 32 3.85 11.46 -9.37
C LYS A 32 3.95 10.17 -10.19
N VAL A 33 3.36 9.07 -9.72
CA VAL A 33 3.30 7.81 -10.50
C VAL A 33 2.49 8.03 -11.77
N LEU A 34 1.29 8.60 -11.67
CA LEU A 34 0.43 8.87 -12.84
C LEU A 34 1.12 9.72 -13.91
N SER A 35 1.91 10.72 -13.51
CA SER A 35 2.61 11.60 -14.46
C SER A 35 3.68 10.88 -15.28
N ARG A 36 4.06 9.66 -14.93
CA ARG A 36 5.07 8.83 -15.63
C ARG A 36 4.44 7.78 -16.54
N LEU A 37 3.12 7.58 -16.47
CA LEU A 37 2.45 6.52 -17.22
C LEU A 37 2.49 6.78 -18.72
N PRO A 38 2.86 5.78 -19.55
CA PRO A 38 2.94 5.93 -21.00
C PRO A 38 1.55 5.77 -21.65
N LEU A 39 0.58 6.57 -21.25
CA LEU A 39 -0.82 6.46 -21.68
C LEU A 39 -1.05 7.05 -23.06
N ARG A 40 -1.83 6.35 -23.90
CA ARG A 40 -2.38 6.80 -25.19
C ARG A 40 -3.86 7.16 -25.07
N GLY A 41 -4.52 6.73 -23.97
CA GLY A 41 -5.90 7.06 -23.63
C GLY A 41 -6.92 5.98 -23.98
N ASP A 42 -6.51 4.79 -24.43
CA ASP A 42 -7.38 3.67 -24.83
C ASP A 42 -6.99 2.34 -24.16
N GLU A 43 -6.02 2.36 -23.25
CA GLU A 43 -5.53 1.18 -22.57
C GLU A 43 -6.56 0.52 -21.65
N THR A 44 -6.39 -0.78 -21.45
CA THR A 44 -6.97 -1.52 -20.33
C THR A 44 -5.93 -1.61 -19.23
N VAL A 45 -6.13 -0.91 -18.12
CA VAL A 45 -5.17 -0.80 -17.02
C VAL A 45 -5.67 -1.51 -15.77
N LEU A 46 -4.78 -2.24 -15.11
CA LEU A 46 -5.00 -2.77 -13.77
C LEU A 46 -4.49 -1.76 -12.72
N ASP A 47 -5.35 -1.31 -11.82
CA ASP A 47 -4.98 -0.59 -10.59
C ASP A 47 -4.87 -1.61 -9.44
N ALA A 48 -3.64 -2.02 -9.15
CA ALA A 48 -3.32 -3.09 -8.22
C ALA A 48 -3.21 -2.56 -6.78
N GLY A 49 -4.25 -2.75 -5.99
CA GLY A 49 -4.44 -2.15 -4.67
C GLY A 49 -5.09 -0.77 -4.78
N CYS A 50 -6.23 -0.69 -5.47
CA CYS A 50 -6.90 0.58 -5.81
C CYS A 50 -7.45 1.35 -4.60
N GLY A 51 -7.54 0.72 -3.42
CA GLY A 51 -8.06 1.34 -2.21
C GLY A 51 -9.46 1.91 -2.42
N THR A 52 -9.65 3.18 -2.05
CA THR A 52 -10.93 3.90 -2.20
C THR A 52 -11.17 4.45 -3.60
N GLY A 53 -10.33 4.13 -4.59
CA GLY A 53 -10.51 4.53 -5.99
C GLY A 53 -10.08 5.96 -6.31
N ARG A 54 -9.40 6.69 -5.41
CA ARG A 54 -8.98 8.08 -5.66
C ARG A 54 -8.04 8.21 -6.84
N LEU A 55 -7.01 7.37 -6.90
CA LEU A 55 -6.07 7.35 -8.02
C LEU A 55 -6.72 6.78 -9.27
N THR A 56 -7.58 5.78 -9.12
CA THR A 56 -8.36 5.19 -10.20
C THR A 56 -9.21 6.24 -10.93
N THR A 57 -9.77 7.22 -10.20
CA THR A 57 -10.50 8.35 -10.80
C THR A 57 -9.60 9.15 -11.75
N GLU A 58 -8.44 9.60 -11.28
CA GLU A 58 -7.49 10.37 -12.09
C GLU A 58 -6.97 9.56 -13.30
N LEU A 59 -6.78 8.25 -13.11
CA LEU A 59 -6.40 7.33 -14.19
C LEU A 59 -7.50 7.23 -15.26
N LEU A 60 -8.77 7.12 -14.86
CA LEU A 60 -9.92 7.06 -15.78
C LEU A 60 -10.14 8.37 -16.56
N ASP A 61 -9.83 9.51 -15.93
CA ASP A 61 -9.84 10.82 -16.63
C ASP A 61 -8.75 10.88 -17.70
N ALA A 62 -7.58 10.29 -17.45
CA ALA A 62 -6.49 10.19 -18.42
C ALA A 62 -6.73 9.15 -19.53
N LEU A 63 -7.74 8.28 -19.37
CA LEU A 63 -8.09 7.19 -20.28
C LEU A 63 -9.49 7.39 -20.90
N PRO A 64 -9.72 8.40 -21.76
CA PRO A 64 -11.06 8.73 -22.23
C PRO A 64 -11.76 7.60 -23.02
N ARG A 65 -11.00 6.72 -23.65
CA ARG A 65 -11.49 5.53 -24.39
C ARG A 65 -11.09 4.21 -23.73
N GLY A 66 -10.22 4.26 -22.73
CA GLY A 66 -9.73 3.10 -21.99
C GLY A 66 -10.64 2.68 -20.84
N ARG A 67 -10.19 1.69 -20.12
CA ARG A 67 -10.89 1.14 -18.94
C ARG A 67 -9.89 0.80 -17.84
N VAL A 68 -10.37 0.80 -16.60
CA VAL A 68 -9.58 0.40 -15.43
C VAL A 68 -10.27 -0.73 -14.69
N VAL A 69 -9.49 -1.76 -14.35
CA VAL A 69 -9.89 -2.78 -13.40
C VAL A 69 -9.17 -2.47 -12.08
N GLY A 70 -9.90 -1.99 -11.09
CA GLY A 70 -9.38 -1.78 -9.73
C GLY A 70 -9.52 -3.04 -8.89
N ILE A 71 -8.44 -3.49 -8.28
CA ILE A 71 -8.49 -4.61 -7.35
C ILE A 71 -7.99 -4.19 -5.97
N ASP A 72 -8.64 -4.73 -4.94
CA ASP A 72 -8.22 -4.58 -3.55
C ASP A 72 -8.61 -5.83 -2.74
N LEU A 73 -7.91 -6.07 -1.65
CA LEU A 73 -8.21 -7.18 -0.74
C LEU A 73 -9.27 -6.81 0.30
N SER A 74 -9.53 -5.51 0.50
CA SER A 74 -10.48 -4.98 1.47
C SER A 74 -11.84 -4.69 0.81
N GLN A 75 -12.88 -5.34 1.31
CA GLN A 75 -14.25 -5.10 0.85
C GLN A 75 -14.70 -3.66 1.19
N ASN A 76 -14.26 -3.11 2.33
CA ASN A 76 -14.59 -1.74 2.73
C ASN A 76 -13.99 -0.73 1.76
N MET A 77 -12.74 -0.93 1.32
CA MET A 77 -12.10 -0.09 0.31
C MET A 77 -12.87 -0.13 -1.00
N LEU A 78 -13.23 -1.32 -1.49
CA LEU A 78 -13.98 -1.47 -2.73
C LEU A 78 -15.39 -0.88 -2.66
N ARG A 79 -16.04 -0.89 -1.49
CA ARG A 79 -17.34 -0.23 -1.30
C ARG A 79 -17.20 1.28 -1.51
N SER A 80 -16.21 1.90 -0.88
CA SER A 80 -15.92 3.32 -1.10
C SER A 80 -15.52 3.62 -2.54
N ALA A 81 -14.69 2.75 -3.15
CA ALA A 81 -14.32 2.89 -4.57
C ALA A 81 -15.53 2.81 -5.50
N HIS A 82 -16.50 1.93 -5.21
CA HIS A 82 -17.71 1.81 -6.01
C HIS A 82 -18.53 3.11 -6.04
N GLU A 83 -18.59 3.82 -4.92
CA GLU A 83 -19.28 5.12 -4.84
C GLU A 83 -18.50 6.20 -5.60
N HIS A 84 -17.19 6.30 -5.39
CA HIS A 84 -16.35 7.28 -6.07
C HIS A 84 -16.29 7.11 -7.59
N LEU A 85 -16.33 5.87 -8.08
CA LEU A 85 -16.18 5.54 -9.49
C LEU A 85 -17.51 5.38 -10.22
N ALA A 86 -18.66 5.66 -9.59
CA ALA A 86 -19.98 5.44 -10.15
C ALA A 86 -20.19 6.16 -11.49
N GLN A 87 -19.65 7.37 -11.64
CA GLN A 87 -19.73 8.18 -12.86
C GLN A 87 -18.95 7.60 -14.04
N PHE A 88 -18.00 6.71 -13.82
CA PHE A 88 -17.13 6.13 -14.85
C PHE A 88 -17.63 4.79 -15.40
N LYS A 89 -18.79 4.31 -14.97
CA LYS A 89 -19.38 3.08 -15.54
C LYS A 89 -19.68 3.25 -17.04
N PRO A 90 -19.43 2.24 -17.88
CA PRO A 90 -18.92 0.89 -17.57
C PRO A 90 -17.38 0.74 -17.63
N ARG A 91 -16.61 1.84 -17.65
CA ARG A 91 -15.14 1.82 -17.81
C ARG A 91 -14.38 1.49 -16.53
N ALA A 92 -15.01 1.64 -15.37
CA ALA A 92 -14.47 1.28 -14.06
C ALA A 92 -15.05 -0.07 -13.60
N LEU A 93 -14.20 -1.07 -13.44
CA LEU A 93 -14.54 -2.39 -12.91
C LEU A 93 -13.82 -2.59 -11.57
N LEU A 94 -14.50 -3.17 -10.60
CA LEU A 94 -13.91 -3.43 -9.26
C LEU A 94 -14.00 -4.91 -8.93
N VAL A 95 -12.89 -5.47 -8.44
CA VAL A 95 -12.77 -6.89 -8.11
C VAL A 95 -12.11 -7.07 -6.74
N LEU A 96 -12.79 -7.79 -5.84
CA LEU A 96 -12.20 -8.25 -4.57
C LEU A 96 -11.22 -9.37 -4.88
N CYS A 97 -9.92 -9.10 -4.79
CA CYS A 97 -8.90 -10.06 -5.20
C CYS A 97 -7.60 -9.88 -4.40
N ASP A 98 -6.95 -11.01 -4.13
CA ASP A 98 -5.61 -11.06 -3.58
C ASP A 98 -4.57 -10.97 -4.71
N LEU A 99 -3.60 -10.05 -4.63
CA LEU A 99 -2.52 -9.90 -5.59
C LEU A 99 -1.68 -11.19 -5.75
N LEU A 100 -1.65 -12.04 -4.72
CA LEU A 100 -0.99 -13.35 -4.79
C LEU A 100 -1.81 -14.42 -5.54
N ARG A 101 -3.04 -14.10 -5.96
CA ARG A 101 -3.97 -15.03 -6.63
C ARG A 101 -4.72 -14.38 -7.78
N LEU A 102 -4.02 -13.58 -8.61
CA LEU A 102 -4.63 -12.90 -9.74
C LEU A 102 -5.15 -13.90 -10.78
N PRO A 103 -6.45 -13.83 -11.14
CA PRO A 103 -7.05 -14.74 -12.13
C PRO A 103 -6.91 -14.23 -13.58
N PHE A 104 -6.00 -13.28 -13.82
CA PHE A 104 -5.86 -12.61 -15.11
C PHE A 104 -4.66 -13.16 -15.90
N GLU A 105 -4.81 -13.21 -17.21
CA GLU A 105 -3.78 -13.68 -18.13
C GLU A 105 -3.79 -12.81 -19.40
N ALA A 106 -2.68 -12.15 -19.70
CA ALA A 106 -2.43 -11.36 -20.90
C ALA A 106 -3.60 -10.44 -21.31
N CYS A 107 -4.15 -9.67 -20.38
CA CYS A 107 -5.33 -8.85 -20.63
C CYS A 107 -5.19 -7.36 -20.27
N PHE A 108 -4.03 -6.95 -19.73
CA PHE A 108 -3.78 -5.55 -19.39
C PHE A 108 -2.63 -4.97 -20.21
N ASP A 109 -2.85 -3.78 -20.79
CA ASP A 109 -1.80 -2.99 -21.45
C ASP A 109 -0.82 -2.41 -20.43
N GLY A 110 -1.30 -2.16 -19.21
CA GLY A 110 -0.50 -1.62 -18.14
C GLY A 110 -1.02 -1.97 -16.74
N ILE A 111 -0.10 -1.94 -15.79
CA ILE A 111 -0.41 -2.09 -14.36
C ILE A 111 0.14 -0.89 -13.63
N VAL A 112 -0.70 -0.24 -12.83
CA VAL A 112 -0.31 0.78 -11.87
C VAL A 112 -0.53 0.28 -10.45
N SER A 113 0.34 0.68 -9.52
CA SER A 113 0.13 0.42 -8.09
C SER A 113 0.73 1.53 -7.24
N THR A 114 0.02 1.97 -6.24
CA THR A 114 0.52 2.96 -5.28
C THR A 114 0.25 2.53 -3.86
N ALA A 115 1.29 2.54 -3.02
CA ALA A 115 1.22 2.25 -1.59
C ALA A 115 0.62 0.87 -1.22
N ALA A 116 0.67 -0.13 -2.13
CA ALA A 116 0.08 -1.45 -1.90
C ALA A 116 1.12 -2.58 -1.76
N PHE A 117 2.14 -2.64 -2.61
CA PHE A 117 3.01 -3.83 -2.71
C PHE A 117 3.78 -4.17 -1.43
N HIS A 118 4.13 -3.19 -0.62
CA HIS A 118 4.80 -3.47 0.66
C HIS A 118 3.92 -4.23 1.69
N TRP A 119 2.61 -4.36 1.45
CA TRP A 119 1.72 -5.22 2.24
C TRP A 119 1.70 -6.68 1.76
N VAL A 120 2.38 -6.98 0.65
CA VAL A 120 2.52 -8.33 0.10
C VAL A 120 3.88 -8.86 0.49
N LEU A 121 3.93 -9.97 1.24
CA LEU A 121 5.19 -10.49 1.77
C LEU A 121 5.97 -11.38 0.78
N ASP A 122 5.31 -11.87 -0.27
CA ASP A 122 5.90 -12.69 -1.33
C ASP A 122 5.95 -11.89 -2.63
N HIS A 123 7.04 -11.15 -2.84
CA HIS A 123 7.23 -10.33 -4.03
C HIS A 123 7.55 -11.15 -5.28
N ASP A 124 8.14 -12.34 -5.15
CA ASP A 124 8.38 -13.22 -6.31
C ASP A 124 7.04 -13.69 -6.89
N GLN A 125 6.13 -14.18 -6.06
CA GLN A 125 4.79 -14.57 -6.50
C GLN A 125 3.97 -13.37 -6.99
N LEU A 126 4.07 -12.21 -6.31
CA LEU A 126 3.42 -10.97 -6.72
C LEU A 126 3.81 -10.60 -8.15
N PHE A 127 5.10 -10.44 -8.42
CA PHE A 127 5.58 -9.99 -9.73
C PHE A 127 5.33 -11.03 -10.82
N ALA A 128 5.44 -12.34 -10.53
CA ALA A 128 5.05 -13.39 -11.47
C ALA A 128 3.57 -13.29 -11.89
N ASN A 129 2.67 -13.01 -10.93
CA ASN A 129 1.26 -12.84 -11.23
C ASN A 129 1.00 -11.57 -12.06
N LEU A 130 1.68 -10.45 -11.74
CA LEU A 130 1.55 -9.21 -12.49
C LEU A 130 2.09 -9.35 -13.91
N GLY A 131 3.25 -10.00 -14.09
CA GLY A 131 3.82 -10.28 -15.42
C GLY A 131 2.89 -11.13 -16.28
N ARG A 132 2.29 -12.20 -15.71
CA ARG A 132 1.30 -13.02 -16.42
C ARG A 132 0.04 -12.26 -16.82
N ALA A 133 -0.39 -11.27 -16.01
CA ALA A 133 -1.59 -10.48 -16.29
C ALA A 133 -1.40 -9.43 -17.40
N LEU A 134 -0.17 -9.02 -17.69
CA LEU A 134 0.18 -8.08 -18.74
C LEU A 134 0.18 -8.76 -20.12
N VAL A 135 -0.21 -8.03 -21.14
CA VAL A 135 0.08 -8.41 -22.54
C VAL A 135 1.58 -8.33 -22.80
N PRO A 136 2.14 -9.07 -23.79
CA PRO A 136 3.55 -8.92 -24.16
C PRO A 136 3.91 -7.45 -24.44
N GLY A 137 4.99 -6.96 -23.84
CA GLY A 137 5.41 -5.56 -23.90
C GLY A 137 4.56 -4.58 -23.07
N GLY A 138 3.54 -5.05 -22.33
CA GLY A 138 2.77 -4.27 -21.39
C GLY A 138 3.63 -3.71 -20.27
N TRP A 139 3.23 -2.56 -19.68
CA TRP A 139 4.04 -1.83 -18.71
C TRP A 139 3.58 -2.01 -17.27
N LEU A 140 4.54 -1.96 -16.36
CA LEU A 140 4.34 -1.83 -14.90
C LEU A 140 4.93 -0.51 -14.43
N GLU A 141 4.15 0.29 -13.72
CA GLU A 141 4.58 1.47 -12.96
C GLU A 141 4.04 1.38 -11.54
N ALA A 142 4.93 1.30 -10.55
CA ALA A 142 4.49 1.20 -9.17
C ALA A 142 5.36 2.01 -8.21
N GLN A 143 4.76 2.39 -7.10
CA GLN A 143 5.47 2.99 -5.98
C GLN A 143 4.91 2.48 -4.66
N CYS A 144 5.80 2.03 -3.78
CA CYS A 144 5.42 1.57 -2.44
C CYS A 144 6.44 2.00 -1.38
N GLY A 145 6.24 1.64 -0.12
CA GLY A 145 7.28 1.77 0.90
C GLY A 145 8.43 0.82 0.59
N GLY A 146 9.69 1.28 0.75
CA GLY A 146 10.86 0.44 0.52
C GLY A 146 12.11 0.96 1.22
N GLY A 147 13.17 0.16 1.27
CA GLY A 147 14.40 0.49 1.97
C GLY A 147 14.17 0.81 3.46
N PRO A 148 14.72 1.91 3.99
CA PRO A 148 14.58 2.26 5.41
C PRO A 148 13.25 2.96 5.72
N ASN A 149 12.17 2.62 5.01
CA ASN A 149 10.86 3.25 5.18
C ASN A 149 10.40 3.25 6.63
N VAL A 150 10.08 4.43 7.17
CA VAL A 150 9.61 4.72 8.54
C VAL A 150 10.45 4.03 9.62
N VAL A 151 11.77 3.94 9.42
CA VAL A 151 12.67 3.18 10.31
C VAL A 151 12.68 3.74 11.72
N SER A 152 12.58 5.06 11.89
CA SER A 152 12.55 5.70 13.20
C SER A 152 11.30 5.33 14.00
N LEU A 153 10.15 5.34 13.34
CA LEU A 153 8.88 4.91 13.95
C LEU A 153 8.92 3.41 14.29
N ARG A 154 9.39 2.56 13.37
CA ARG A 154 9.49 1.11 13.57
C ARG A 154 10.36 0.79 14.79
N LYS A 155 11.56 1.37 14.86
CA LYS A 155 12.46 1.18 15.99
C LYS A 155 11.80 1.54 17.33
N ARG A 156 11.09 2.65 17.40
CA ARG A 156 10.34 3.06 18.61
C ARG A 156 9.22 2.09 18.96
N ALA A 157 8.49 1.63 17.95
CA ALA A 157 7.42 0.65 18.15
C ALA A 157 7.97 -0.69 18.67
N ASP A 158 9.10 -1.15 18.12
CA ASP A 158 9.79 -2.37 18.57
C ASP A 158 10.30 -2.24 20.01
N GLU A 159 10.96 -1.12 20.34
CA GLU A 159 11.42 -0.82 21.68
C GLU A 159 10.28 -0.82 22.71
N LEU A 160 9.14 -0.23 22.33
CA LEU A 160 7.96 -0.18 23.19
C LEU A 160 7.29 -1.55 23.32
N ALA A 161 7.18 -2.28 22.20
CA ALA A 161 6.65 -3.65 22.17
C ALA A 161 7.48 -4.62 23.02
N ALA A 162 8.79 -4.38 23.18
CA ALA A 162 9.68 -5.18 24.01
C ALA A 162 9.60 -4.88 25.52
N THR A 163 8.88 -3.83 25.93
CA THR A 163 8.72 -3.51 27.37
C THR A 163 7.90 -4.58 28.09
N PRO A 164 8.11 -4.81 29.40
CA PRO A 164 7.37 -5.82 30.16
C PRO A 164 5.85 -5.69 30.05
N LYS A 165 5.34 -4.48 29.84
CA LYS A 165 3.91 -4.19 29.68
C LYS A 165 3.33 -4.72 28.38
N PHE A 166 4.06 -4.60 27.30
CA PHE A 166 3.55 -4.91 25.95
C PHE A 166 4.10 -6.22 25.37
N ALA A 167 5.27 -6.68 25.81
CA ALA A 167 5.94 -7.86 25.27
C ALA A 167 5.04 -9.12 25.19
N PRO A 168 4.12 -9.39 26.13
CA PRO A 168 3.22 -10.54 26.02
C PRO A 168 2.32 -10.51 24.79
N PHE A 169 1.98 -9.32 24.28
CA PHE A 169 1.08 -9.15 23.13
C PHE A 169 1.79 -9.27 21.78
N PHE A 170 3.12 -9.17 21.77
CA PHE A 170 3.94 -9.26 20.57
C PHE A 170 4.71 -10.58 20.45
N ALA A 171 4.47 -11.53 21.34
CA ALA A 171 5.07 -12.86 21.25
C ALA A 171 4.64 -13.54 19.94
N GLY A 172 5.59 -13.76 19.02
CA GLY A 172 5.33 -14.35 17.71
C GLY A 172 4.73 -13.40 16.67
N PHE A 173 4.60 -12.12 16.97
CA PHE A 173 4.23 -11.11 15.97
C PHE A 173 5.24 -11.09 14.83
N ARG A 174 4.74 -10.95 13.61
CA ARG A 174 5.55 -10.77 12.40
C ARG A 174 5.14 -9.48 11.74
N GLU A 175 6.15 -8.75 11.25
CA GLU A 175 5.91 -7.52 10.51
C GLU A 175 4.95 -7.75 9.33
N PRO A 176 3.93 -6.90 9.18
CA PRO A 176 2.91 -7.07 8.16
C PRO A 176 3.34 -6.54 6.79
N TRP A 177 4.57 -6.04 6.66
CA TRP A 177 5.09 -5.42 5.45
C TRP A 177 6.48 -5.95 5.08
N LEU A 178 6.78 -5.82 3.80
CA LEU A 178 8.10 -6.07 3.22
C LEU A 178 8.60 -4.79 2.54
N PHE A 179 9.63 -4.16 3.11
CA PHE A 179 10.28 -2.99 2.53
C PHE A 179 11.56 -3.42 1.81
N GLN A 180 11.42 -3.81 0.55
CA GLN A 180 12.59 -4.14 -0.28
C GLN A 180 13.39 -2.89 -0.62
N ASP A 181 14.71 -3.07 -0.82
CA ASP A 181 15.55 -2.07 -1.49
C ASP A 181 15.39 -2.12 -3.02
N ALA A 182 16.02 -1.19 -3.71
CA ALA A 182 15.91 -1.09 -5.16
C ALA A 182 16.51 -2.32 -5.86
N GLU A 183 17.66 -2.83 -5.39
CA GLU A 183 18.33 -3.97 -6.03
C GLU A 183 17.52 -5.25 -5.86
N GLY A 184 17.05 -5.56 -4.64
CA GLY A 184 16.23 -6.74 -4.38
C GLY A 184 14.92 -6.72 -5.18
N ALA A 185 14.30 -5.55 -5.32
CA ALA A 185 13.10 -5.38 -6.13
C ALA A 185 13.37 -5.56 -7.63
N ALA A 186 14.50 -5.04 -8.15
CA ALA A 186 14.91 -5.23 -9.54
C ALA A 186 15.13 -6.73 -9.84
N GLN A 187 15.84 -7.43 -8.96
CA GLN A 187 16.07 -8.86 -9.11
C GLN A 187 14.77 -9.68 -9.09
N ALA A 188 13.82 -9.32 -8.24
CA ALA A 188 12.52 -10.00 -8.20
C ALA A 188 11.71 -9.78 -9.49
N LEU A 189 11.71 -8.56 -10.04
CA LEU A 189 11.09 -8.27 -11.35
C LEU A 189 11.74 -9.03 -12.49
N LEU A 190 13.08 -9.08 -12.54
CA LEU A 190 13.82 -9.83 -13.56
C LEU A 190 13.52 -11.35 -13.49
N ARG A 191 13.46 -11.93 -12.27
CA ARG A 191 13.07 -13.33 -12.09
C ARG A 191 11.64 -13.60 -12.56
N ALA A 192 10.76 -12.62 -12.45
CA ALA A 192 9.37 -12.71 -12.93
C ALA A 192 9.21 -12.51 -14.45
N GLY A 193 10.33 -12.33 -15.20
CA GLY A 193 10.33 -12.18 -16.66
C GLY A 193 10.13 -10.74 -17.14
N PHE A 194 10.17 -9.74 -16.26
CA PHE A 194 10.16 -8.35 -16.71
C PHE A 194 11.49 -7.97 -17.35
N VAL A 195 11.41 -7.12 -18.36
CA VAL A 195 12.52 -6.48 -19.06
C VAL A 195 12.46 -4.95 -18.89
N GLU A 196 13.50 -4.22 -19.30
CA GLU A 196 13.58 -2.76 -19.12
C GLU A 196 13.30 -2.34 -17.67
N VAL A 197 13.85 -3.11 -16.72
CA VAL A 197 13.59 -2.92 -15.30
C VAL A 197 14.36 -1.72 -14.78
N GLU A 198 13.64 -0.77 -14.20
CA GLU A 198 14.20 0.39 -13.50
C GLU A 198 13.61 0.44 -12.08
N THR A 199 14.48 0.55 -11.09
CA THR A 199 14.09 0.69 -9.68
C THR A 199 14.89 1.77 -9.00
N SER A 200 14.27 2.48 -8.08
CA SER A 200 14.95 3.51 -7.28
C SER A 200 14.31 3.68 -5.91
N ILE A 201 15.09 4.17 -4.96
CA ILE A 201 14.61 4.58 -3.64
C ILE A 201 14.73 6.10 -3.54
N GLU A 202 13.64 6.76 -3.14
CA GLU A 202 13.63 8.21 -2.87
C GLU A 202 13.11 8.52 -1.47
N ALA A 203 13.72 9.50 -0.80
CA ALA A 203 13.23 10.01 0.47
C ALA A 203 11.95 10.84 0.23
N ALA A 204 10.95 10.61 1.07
CA ALA A 204 9.67 11.33 1.02
C ALA A 204 9.20 11.69 2.44
N PRO A 205 10.02 12.37 3.24
CA PRO A 205 9.69 12.67 4.63
C PRO A 205 8.35 13.40 4.72
N THR A 206 7.56 13.03 5.70
CA THR A 206 6.23 13.60 5.94
C THR A 206 6.18 14.15 7.37
N ILE A 207 5.79 15.41 7.52
CA ILE A 207 5.64 16.07 8.82
C ILE A 207 4.13 16.20 9.07
N LEU A 208 3.69 15.79 10.25
CA LEU A 208 2.32 15.96 10.70
C LEU A 208 2.25 17.21 11.58
N ASP A 209 1.19 18.01 11.44
CA ASP A 209 1.11 19.35 12.03
C ASP A 209 0.91 19.34 13.55
N SER A 210 0.54 18.20 14.14
CA SER A 210 0.28 18.08 15.58
C SER A 210 0.40 16.66 16.10
N ALA A 211 0.53 16.53 17.43
CA ALA A 211 0.49 15.25 18.13
C ALA A 211 -0.79 14.45 17.82
N GLY A 212 -1.94 15.13 17.72
CA GLY A 212 -3.22 14.50 17.40
C GLY A 212 -3.23 13.92 16.00
N GLN A 213 -2.77 14.67 15.01
CA GLN A 213 -2.67 14.18 13.61
C GLN A 213 -1.66 13.03 13.51
N TYR A 214 -0.50 13.14 14.16
CA TYR A 214 0.50 12.06 14.19
C TYR A 214 -0.10 10.79 14.77
N ASN A 215 -0.74 10.88 15.94
CA ASN A 215 -1.37 9.75 16.60
C ASN A 215 -2.43 9.09 15.70
N GLU A 216 -3.34 9.88 15.14
CA GLU A 216 -4.41 9.38 14.26
C GLU A 216 -3.85 8.73 12.99
N PHE A 217 -2.86 9.36 12.36
CA PHE A 217 -2.23 8.85 11.15
C PHE A 217 -1.48 7.54 11.41
N VAL A 218 -0.59 7.51 12.39
CA VAL A 218 0.22 6.32 12.72
C VAL A 218 -0.68 5.16 13.13
N ARG A 219 -1.70 5.42 13.93
CA ARG A 219 -2.66 4.43 14.41
C ARG A 219 -3.43 3.76 13.28
N ASN A 220 -3.95 4.54 12.33
CA ASN A 220 -4.88 4.04 11.31
C ASN A 220 -4.17 3.60 10.03
N ILE A 221 -3.03 4.20 9.69
CA ILE A 221 -2.34 3.96 8.42
C ILE A 221 -1.14 3.03 8.58
N ILE A 222 -0.32 3.19 9.64
CA ILE A 222 0.94 2.46 9.72
C ILE A 222 0.84 1.29 10.71
N LEU A 223 0.54 1.55 11.98
CA LEU A 223 0.62 0.56 13.05
C LEU A 223 -0.69 -0.18 13.33
N ARG A 224 -1.69 -0.10 12.46
CA ARG A 224 -2.98 -0.78 12.65
C ARG A 224 -2.80 -2.25 13.02
N ARG A 225 -1.96 -2.98 12.28
CA ARG A 225 -1.70 -4.41 12.51
C ARG A 225 -0.97 -4.67 13.83
N HIS A 226 -0.09 -3.78 14.25
CA HIS A 226 0.55 -3.86 15.57
C HIS A 226 -0.48 -3.73 16.67
N LEU A 227 -1.37 -2.75 16.57
CA LEU A 227 -2.39 -2.48 17.57
C LEU A 227 -3.45 -3.58 17.67
N GLU A 228 -3.71 -4.32 16.59
CA GLU A 228 -4.61 -5.49 16.63
C GLU A 228 -4.14 -6.58 17.61
N ASN A 229 -2.83 -6.66 17.91
CA ASN A 229 -2.30 -7.60 18.90
C ASN A 229 -2.55 -7.18 20.35
N ILE A 230 -2.79 -5.90 20.58
CA ILE A 230 -3.05 -5.36 21.92
C ILE A 230 -4.54 -5.50 22.23
N PRO A 231 -4.95 -6.22 23.30
CA PRO A 231 -6.32 -6.68 23.48
C PRO A 231 -7.31 -5.56 23.83
N SER A 232 -6.88 -4.54 24.57
CA SER A 232 -7.80 -3.49 25.04
C SER A 232 -7.52 -2.15 24.36
N GLU A 233 -8.59 -1.37 24.17
CA GLU A 233 -8.51 -0.03 23.61
C GLU A 233 -7.71 0.93 24.52
N GLN A 234 -7.81 0.75 25.83
CA GLN A 234 -7.01 1.53 26.78
C GLN A 234 -5.51 1.29 26.56
N LEU A 235 -5.07 0.02 26.46
CA LEU A 235 -3.65 -0.32 26.22
C LEU A 235 -3.18 0.15 24.84
N ARG A 236 -4.04 0.11 23.82
CA ARG A 236 -3.74 0.69 22.50
C ARG A 236 -3.52 2.20 22.58
N ALA A 237 -4.39 2.90 23.33
CA ALA A 237 -4.25 4.34 23.55
C ALA A 237 -2.96 4.67 24.30
N GLU A 238 -2.59 3.90 25.31
CA GLU A 238 -1.35 4.07 26.07
C GLU A 238 -0.11 3.82 25.19
N PHE A 239 -0.12 2.77 24.35
CA PHE A 239 0.94 2.47 23.38
C PHE A 239 1.12 3.65 22.40
N MET A 240 0.02 4.16 21.87
CA MET A 240 0.06 5.29 20.93
C MET A 240 0.45 6.61 21.59
N ALA A 241 0.05 6.85 22.85
CA ALA A 241 0.46 8.03 23.60
C ALA A 241 1.98 8.06 23.82
N GLU A 242 2.56 6.94 24.23
CA GLU A 242 4.01 6.80 24.42
C GLU A 242 4.79 7.03 23.11
N LEU A 243 4.33 6.45 22.00
CA LEU A 243 4.94 6.68 20.68
C LEU A 243 4.84 8.14 20.24
N THR A 244 3.69 8.78 20.50
CA THR A 244 3.47 10.18 20.14
C THR A 244 4.35 11.11 20.97
N ASP A 245 4.50 10.82 22.26
CA ASP A 245 5.38 11.57 23.15
C ASP A 245 6.85 11.51 22.67
N ARG A 246 7.33 10.32 22.34
CA ARG A 246 8.69 10.15 21.78
C ARG A 246 8.85 10.90 20.44
N ALA A 247 7.83 10.95 19.60
CA ALA A 247 7.87 11.67 18.33
C ALA A 247 7.84 13.19 18.50
N SER A 248 7.36 13.70 19.63
CA SER A 248 7.39 15.13 19.94
C SER A 248 8.80 15.69 20.10
N ALA A 249 9.77 14.84 20.44
CA ALA A 249 11.19 15.18 20.60
C ALA A 249 11.98 15.15 19.28
N ASP A 250 11.36 14.77 18.15
CA ASP A 250 12.00 14.80 16.84
C ASP A 250 12.30 16.23 16.37
N ASN A 251 13.19 16.36 15.40
CA ASN A 251 13.47 17.62 14.72
C ASN A 251 13.37 17.43 13.19
N PRO A 252 12.27 17.88 12.55
CA PRO A 252 11.09 18.51 13.17
C PRO A 252 10.22 17.51 13.95
N PRO A 253 9.42 17.98 14.95
CA PRO A 253 8.51 17.12 15.68
C PRO A 253 7.50 16.43 14.75
N PHE A 254 7.06 15.23 15.14
CA PHE A 254 6.04 14.43 14.42
C PHE A 254 6.41 14.13 12.98
N SER A 255 7.71 13.99 12.69
CA SER A 255 8.20 13.62 11.37
C SER A 255 8.17 12.09 11.17
N LEU A 256 7.85 11.68 9.96
CA LEU A 256 7.91 10.31 9.49
C LEU A 256 8.93 10.25 8.34
N ASP A 257 9.96 9.45 8.51
CA ASP A 257 11.04 9.22 7.57
C ASP A 257 10.62 8.24 6.46
N TYR A 258 9.62 8.64 5.66
CA TYR A 258 9.16 7.83 4.54
C TYR A 258 10.23 7.70 3.47
N TRP A 259 10.35 6.48 2.93
CA TRP A 259 11.12 6.16 1.75
C TRP A 259 10.26 5.42 0.76
N ARG A 260 10.35 5.82 -0.51
CA ARG A 260 9.52 5.28 -1.58
C ARG A 260 10.38 4.48 -2.54
N LEU A 261 10.01 3.21 -2.72
CA LEU A 261 10.53 2.34 -3.78
C LEU A 261 9.70 2.57 -5.03
N ASN A 262 10.33 3.05 -6.08
CA ASN A 262 9.76 3.16 -7.41
C ASN A 262 10.14 1.92 -8.21
N LEU A 263 9.21 1.42 -9.00
CA LEU A 263 9.31 0.19 -9.78
C LEU A 263 8.76 0.45 -11.17
N ARG A 264 9.55 0.13 -12.18
CA ARG A 264 9.14 0.16 -13.59
C ARG A 264 9.65 -1.08 -14.29
N GLY A 265 8.90 -1.57 -15.28
CA GLY A 265 9.31 -2.67 -16.15
C GLY A 265 8.30 -2.92 -17.25
N ARG A 266 8.68 -3.80 -18.19
CA ARG A 266 7.79 -4.32 -19.23
C ARG A 266 7.71 -5.82 -19.15
N ALA A 267 6.53 -6.38 -19.47
CA ALA A 267 6.40 -7.81 -19.66
C ALA A 267 7.26 -8.24 -20.89
N GLY A 268 8.10 -9.25 -20.69
CA GLY A 268 8.93 -9.80 -21.75
C GLY A 268 8.15 -10.65 -22.76
#